data_e6793a3fd3d139f643087810d39d6dbe
#
_entry.id   e6793a3fd3d139f643087810d39d6dbe
#
_cell.length_a   1.000
_cell.length_b   1.000
_cell.length_c   1.000
_cell.angle_alpha   90.00
_cell.angle_beta   90.00
_cell.angle_gamma   90.00
#
_symmetry.space_group_name_H-M   'P 1'
#
loop_
_entity.id
_entity.type
_entity.pdbx_description
1 polymer ?
#
loop_
_entity_poly.entity_id
_entity_poly.type
_entity_poly.pdbx_seq_one_letter_code
_entity_poly.pdbx_strand_id
1 'polypeptide(L)'
;DYRKAISINPLERNSWHNIVLCQIELKQYEKADSSLDVMLRHWPHDAEQYTMKAQVSLLRTDTVQAEKWVDRALGQNEYDGKAWSMKAMFQGLREEYKEAESSLDKAIMQMPRMANLYVNRALTRYHQDNLRGAMSDYDACLDIEPRNYLAHYNRGLLRASVGEDNLAIEDFNFVLELEPDNTIALYNRALLLDNIGDYNGAIRDISAVIKDYPEFWEGYRRRASIRRKVGDTYGAERDEFKLLQARLDAAAGKKQPVRTRKKSEKRIEDYAALVEEDTHEEENEYVSEYRGKVQNRQAELRPQPIYSLAYYKKESETNPYIAYCSELEKLNAAHALPQQLYLTDREAPLTEKQTEKRQASVVDLTQKIEEKPD
;
A
#
# COMPACT_ATOMS: atom_id res chain seq x y z
N ASP A 1 25.58 15.40 15.95
CA ASP A 1 24.90 16.09 17.05
C ASP A 1 24.37 15.12 18.11
N TYR A 2 23.65 14.03 17.76
CA TYR A 2 23.14 13.07 18.75
C TYR A 2 24.23 12.39 19.59
N ARG A 3 25.39 12.06 19.00
CA ARG A 3 26.54 11.52 19.76
C ARG A 3 27.06 12.50 20.82
N LYS A 4 27.03 13.79 20.53
CA LYS A 4 27.38 14.82 21.48
C LYS A 4 26.34 14.93 22.59
N ALA A 5 25.04 14.79 22.23
CA ALA A 5 23.97 14.80 23.23
C ALA A 5 24.10 13.63 24.20
N ILE A 6 24.36 12.40 23.74
CA ILE A 6 24.55 11.24 24.63
C ILE A 6 25.87 11.32 25.43
N SER A 7 26.89 12.04 24.95
CA SER A 7 28.10 12.27 25.72
C SER A 7 27.88 13.22 26.91
N ILE A 8 26.90 14.11 26.83
CA ILE A 8 26.48 15.02 27.89
C ILE A 8 25.47 14.35 28.82
N ASN A 9 24.46 13.69 28.24
CA ASN A 9 23.45 12.93 28.98
C ASN A 9 23.32 11.51 28.39
N PRO A 10 24.03 10.52 28.95
CA PRO A 10 23.99 9.13 28.49
C PRO A 10 22.59 8.46 28.57
N LEU A 11 21.67 9.03 29.35
CA LEU A 11 20.33 8.54 29.56
C LEU A 11 19.29 9.28 28.67
N GLU A 12 19.75 10.04 27.65
CA GLU A 12 18.87 10.74 26.72
C GLU A 12 18.36 9.74 25.66
N ARG A 13 17.17 9.19 25.93
CA ARG A 13 16.55 8.12 25.12
C ARG A 13 16.34 8.53 23.65
N ASN A 14 15.84 9.74 23.41
CA ASN A 14 15.53 10.19 22.05
C ASN A 14 16.79 10.33 21.20
N SER A 15 17.91 10.73 21.81
CA SER A 15 19.19 10.81 21.11
C SER A 15 19.72 9.43 20.72
N TRP A 16 19.57 8.44 21.58
CA TRP A 16 19.90 7.04 21.25
C TRP A 16 19.01 6.49 20.13
N HIS A 17 17.69 6.72 20.22
CA HIS A 17 16.73 6.31 19.19
C HIS A 17 17.12 6.90 17.84
N ASN A 18 17.37 8.20 17.75
CA ASN A 18 17.77 8.86 16.52
C ASN A 18 19.15 8.39 16.00
N ILE A 19 20.08 8.03 16.88
CA ILE A 19 21.36 7.40 16.47
C ILE A 19 21.09 6.08 15.76
N VAL A 20 20.23 5.23 16.32
CA VAL A 20 19.87 3.94 15.73
C VAL A 20 19.23 4.15 14.35
N LEU A 21 18.28 5.07 14.23
CA LEU A 21 17.68 5.39 12.94
C LEU A 21 18.73 5.86 11.91
N CYS A 22 19.61 6.78 12.31
CA CYS A 22 20.70 7.22 11.42
C CYS A 22 21.66 6.07 11.04
N GLN A 23 21.90 5.12 11.95
CA GLN A 23 22.75 3.96 11.67
C GLN A 23 22.07 2.98 10.71
N ILE A 24 20.75 2.79 10.81
CA ILE A 24 19.95 1.99 9.87
C ILE A 24 20.00 2.64 8.49
N GLU A 25 19.70 3.93 8.37
CA GLU A 25 19.75 4.67 7.12
C GLU A 25 21.16 4.63 6.44
N LEU A 26 22.20 4.64 7.25
CA LEU A 26 23.57 4.49 6.77
C LEU A 26 23.97 3.02 6.52
N LYS A 27 23.04 2.08 6.59
CA LYS A 27 23.26 0.62 6.43
C LYS A 27 24.35 0.07 7.41
N GLN A 28 24.53 0.73 8.56
CA GLN A 28 25.51 0.34 9.61
C GLN A 28 24.84 -0.56 10.66
N TYR A 29 24.30 -1.69 10.22
CA TYR A 29 23.41 -2.55 11.02
C TYR A 29 24.05 -3.10 12.30
N GLU A 30 25.36 -3.46 12.29
CA GLU A 30 26.06 -3.90 13.49
C GLU A 30 26.16 -2.80 14.55
N LYS A 31 26.32 -1.54 14.11
CA LYS A 31 26.35 -0.41 15.06
C LYS A 31 24.97 -0.12 15.59
N ALA A 32 23.94 -0.23 14.74
CA ALA A 32 22.55 -0.08 15.18
C ALA A 32 22.19 -1.13 16.22
N ASP A 33 22.56 -2.39 15.99
CA ASP A 33 22.34 -3.49 16.92
C ASP A 33 23.06 -3.25 18.26
N SER A 34 24.34 -2.85 18.21
CA SER A 34 25.12 -2.53 19.40
C SER A 34 24.52 -1.32 20.18
N SER A 35 24.02 -0.31 19.47
CA SER A 35 23.35 0.84 20.09
C SER A 35 22.05 0.42 20.78
N LEU A 36 21.28 -0.47 20.15
CA LEU A 36 20.07 -1.06 20.73
C LEU A 36 20.39 -1.91 21.98
N ASP A 37 21.53 -2.63 22.00
CA ASP A 37 21.96 -3.35 23.20
C ASP A 37 22.27 -2.41 24.37
N VAL A 38 22.81 -1.23 24.08
CA VAL A 38 22.98 -0.20 25.11
C VAL A 38 21.63 0.29 25.60
N MET A 39 20.71 0.59 24.69
CA MET A 39 19.36 1.04 25.03
C MET A 39 18.63 0.00 25.90
N LEU A 40 18.65 -1.27 25.52
CA LEU A 40 17.98 -2.35 26.27
C LEU A 40 18.57 -2.56 27.68
N ARG A 41 19.84 -2.25 27.90
CA ARG A 41 20.42 -2.27 29.25
C ARG A 41 19.87 -1.15 30.14
N HIS A 42 19.56 0.01 29.56
CA HIS A 42 19.02 1.15 30.31
C HIS A 42 17.48 1.10 30.42
N TRP A 43 16.81 0.57 29.40
CA TRP A 43 15.34 0.52 29.30
C TRP A 43 14.85 -0.89 28.87
N PRO A 44 15.00 -1.92 29.73
CA PRO A 44 14.76 -3.32 29.37
C PRO A 44 13.29 -3.67 29.10
N HIS A 45 12.36 -2.80 29.47
CA HIS A 45 10.91 -3.02 29.28
C HIS A 45 10.32 -2.20 28.14
N ASP A 46 11.15 -1.60 27.32
CA ASP A 46 10.71 -0.79 26.18
C ASP A 46 10.52 -1.66 24.94
N ALA A 47 9.25 -1.93 24.62
CA ALA A 47 8.86 -2.79 23.50
C ALA A 47 9.42 -2.27 22.16
N GLU A 48 9.42 -0.96 21.93
CA GLU A 48 9.89 -0.34 20.70
C GLU A 48 11.32 -0.74 20.36
N GLN A 49 12.20 -0.87 21.37
CA GLN A 49 13.59 -1.25 21.15
C GLN A 49 13.73 -2.69 20.68
N TYR A 50 12.87 -3.59 21.16
CA TYR A 50 12.84 -4.97 20.68
C TYR A 50 12.32 -5.03 19.24
N THR A 51 11.32 -4.22 18.89
CA THR A 51 10.82 -4.10 17.53
C THR A 51 11.89 -3.55 16.58
N MET A 52 12.62 -2.53 16.99
CA MET A 52 13.78 -2.03 16.23
C MET A 52 14.89 -3.07 16.08
N LYS A 53 15.14 -3.89 17.11
CA LYS A 53 16.11 -4.99 17.02
C LYS A 53 15.64 -6.06 16.03
N ALA A 54 14.37 -6.37 16.02
CA ALA A 54 13.78 -7.26 15.02
C ALA A 54 14.00 -6.72 13.60
N GLN A 55 13.71 -5.44 13.37
CA GLN A 55 13.94 -4.78 12.09
C GLN A 55 15.41 -4.83 11.68
N VAL A 56 16.34 -4.49 12.58
CA VAL A 56 17.79 -4.55 12.30
C VAL A 56 18.22 -5.99 11.97
N SER A 57 17.67 -7.00 12.66
CA SER A 57 17.96 -8.40 12.40
C SER A 57 17.46 -8.82 11.00
N LEU A 58 16.27 -8.35 10.58
CA LEU A 58 15.77 -8.56 9.21
C LEU A 58 16.68 -7.94 8.16
N LEU A 59 17.12 -6.68 8.36
CA LEU A 59 18.04 -6.00 7.46
C LEU A 59 19.42 -6.68 7.38
N ARG A 60 19.76 -7.51 8.36
CA ARG A 60 20.92 -8.39 8.35
C ARG A 60 20.62 -9.79 7.82
N THR A 61 19.42 -10.02 7.32
CA THR A 61 18.94 -11.31 6.84
C THR A 61 18.88 -12.43 7.91
N ASP A 62 18.87 -12.07 9.19
CA ASP A 62 18.73 -13.01 10.32
C ASP A 62 17.26 -13.10 10.77
N THR A 63 16.47 -13.82 10.01
CA THR A 63 15.03 -13.98 10.26
C THR A 63 14.75 -14.69 11.58
N VAL A 64 15.58 -15.65 11.97
CA VAL A 64 15.42 -16.41 13.22
C VAL A 64 15.59 -15.52 14.44
N GLN A 65 16.56 -14.62 14.41
CA GLN A 65 16.79 -13.70 15.51
C GLN A 65 15.74 -12.59 15.52
N ALA A 66 15.32 -12.14 14.33
CA ALA A 66 14.25 -11.15 14.20
C ALA A 66 12.94 -11.64 14.84
N GLU A 67 12.52 -12.86 14.57
CA GLU A 67 11.32 -13.46 15.15
C GLU A 67 11.38 -13.53 16.68
N LYS A 68 12.52 -13.91 17.26
CA LYS A 68 12.71 -13.89 18.72
C LYS A 68 12.55 -12.49 19.32
N TRP A 69 13.02 -11.47 18.62
CA TRP A 69 12.88 -10.09 19.08
C TRP A 69 11.44 -9.61 18.96
N VAL A 70 10.71 -10.00 17.90
CA VAL A 70 9.27 -9.72 17.78
C VAL A 70 8.50 -10.34 18.94
N ASP A 71 8.76 -11.60 19.29
CA ASP A 71 8.08 -12.25 20.42
C ASP A 71 8.39 -11.54 21.74
N ARG A 72 9.62 -11.06 21.93
CA ARG A 72 9.97 -10.24 23.10
C ARG A 72 9.25 -8.89 23.10
N ALA A 73 9.17 -8.22 21.96
CA ALA A 73 8.44 -6.96 21.84
C ALA A 73 6.97 -7.12 22.23
N LEU A 74 6.33 -8.15 21.70
CA LEU A 74 4.92 -8.47 22.02
C LEU A 74 4.74 -8.92 23.48
N GLY A 75 5.76 -9.54 24.08
CA GLY A 75 5.77 -9.87 25.50
C GLY A 75 5.86 -8.64 26.41
N GLN A 76 6.42 -7.53 25.94
CA GLN A 76 6.45 -6.23 26.67
C GLN A 76 5.22 -5.37 26.36
N ASN A 77 4.75 -5.38 25.14
CA ASN A 77 3.58 -4.61 24.70
C ASN A 77 2.78 -5.42 23.66
N GLU A 78 1.69 -5.99 24.07
CA GLU A 78 0.77 -6.74 23.20
C GLU A 78 0.03 -5.86 22.17
N TYR A 79 0.11 -4.53 22.31
CA TYR A 79 -0.50 -3.54 21.42
C TYR A 79 0.51 -2.95 20.42
N ASP A 80 1.70 -3.53 20.28
CA ASP A 80 2.67 -3.10 19.28
C ASP A 80 2.26 -3.57 17.87
N GLY A 81 1.62 -2.68 17.11
CA GLY A 81 1.15 -2.97 15.77
C GLY A 81 2.27 -3.31 14.78
N LYS A 82 3.46 -2.70 14.94
CA LYS A 82 4.63 -3.02 14.09
C LYS A 82 5.13 -4.44 14.37
N ALA A 83 5.21 -4.82 15.63
CA ALA A 83 5.60 -6.17 16.01
C ALA A 83 4.60 -7.21 15.50
N TRP A 84 3.29 -6.93 15.55
CA TRP A 84 2.27 -7.80 14.97
C TRP A 84 2.39 -7.91 13.44
N SER A 85 2.68 -6.81 12.74
CA SER A 85 2.93 -6.84 11.29
C SER A 85 4.12 -7.73 10.93
N MET A 86 5.24 -7.60 11.66
CA MET A 86 6.41 -8.44 11.46
C MET A 86 6.13 -9.91 11.79
N LYS A 87 5.32 -10.19 12.81
CA LYS A 87 4.90 -11.56 13.16
C LYS A 87 4.08 -12.17 12.03
N ALA A 88 3.15 -11.41 11.47
CA ALA A 88 2.37 -11.86 10.32
C ALA A 88 3.23 -12.19 9.10
N MET A 89 4.26 -11.38 8.83
CA MET A 89 5.22 -11.66 7.76
C MET A 89 5.92 -13.01 7.96
N PHE A 90 6.41 -13.32 9.17
CA PHE A 90 7.02 -14.63 9.45
C PHE A 90 6.04 -15.78 9.30
N GLN A 91 4.79 -15.58 9.73
CA GLN A 91 3.73 -16.57 9.56
C GLN A 91 3.39 -16.78 8.09
N GLY A 92 3.33 -15.70 7.29
CA GLY A 92 3.15 -15.79 5.85
C GLY A 92 4.26 -16.57 5.14
N LEU A 93 5.53 -16.32 5.53
CA LEU A 93 6.68 -17.08 4.99
C LEU A 93 6.62 -18.57 5.31
N ARG A 94 5.89 -18.97 6.35
CA ARG A 94 5.64 -20.38 6.70
C ARG A 94 4.31 -20.90 6.17
N GLU A 95 3.61 -20.11 5.35
CA GLU A 95 2.29 -20.44 4.80
C GLU A 95 1.20 -20.63 5.90
N GLU A 96 1.43 -20.07 7.11
CA GLU A 96 0.50 -20.07 8.24
C GLU A 96 -0.51 -18.91 8.08
N TYR A 97 -1.29 -18.95 6.99
CA TYR A 97 -2.08 -17.82 6.55
C TYR A 97 -3.19 -17.41 7.52
N LYS A 98 -3.76 -18.35 8.27
CA LYS A 98 -4.81 -18.03 9.28
C LYS A 98 -4.23 -17.25 10.46
N GLU A 99 -3.08 -17.67 10.92
CA GLU A 99 -2.32 -17.03 12.00
C GLU A 99 -1.82 -15.64 11.53
N ALA A 100 -1.34 -15.55 10.30
CA ALA A 100 -0.90 -14.29 9.68
C ALA A 100 -2.07 -13.30 9.58
N GLU A 101 -3.26 -13.71 9.13
CA GLU A 101 -4.46 -12.88 9.10
C GLU A 101 -4.80 -12.36 10.49
N SER A 102 -4.81 -13.24 11.51
CA SER A 102 -5.08 -12.83 12.91
C SER A 102 -4.05 -11.82 13.43
N SER A 103 -2.79 -11.98 13.07
CA SER A 103 -1.72 -11.03 13.45
C SER A 103 -1.88 -9.70 12.72
N LEU A 104 -2.27 -9.69 11.44
CA LEU A 104 -2.57 -8.48 10.68
C LEU A 104 -3.81 -7.75 11.19
N ASP A 105 -4.84 -8.49 11.64
CA ASP A 105 -6.00 -7.89 12.29
C ASP A 105 -5.61 -7.09 13.53
N LYS A 106 -4.71 -7.64 14.36
CA LYS A 106 -4.18 -6.94 15.53
C LYS A 106 -3.32 -5.74 15.13
N ALA A 107 -2.49 -5.87 14.09
CA ALA A 107 -1.69 -4.76 13.57
C ALA A 107 -2.58 -3.62 13.05
N ILE A 108 -3.62 -3.93 12.26
CA ILE A 108 -4.57 -2.96 11.72
C ILE A 108 -5.36 -2.26 12.84
N MET A 109 -5.75 -3.00 13.88
CA MET A 109 -6.44 -2.41 15.04
C MET A 109 -5.60 -1.31 15.70
N GLN A 110 -4.27 -1.47 15.74
CA GLN A 110 -3.35 -0.49 16.33
C GLN A 110 -2.94 0.60 15.33
N MET A 111 -2.87 0.29 14.04
CA MET A 111 -2.39 1.18 12.98
C MET A 111 -3.38 1.23 11.80
N PRO A 112 -4.62 1.69 11.99
CA PRO A 112 -5.69 1.58 10.98
C PRO A 112 -5.48 2.42 9.72
N ARG A 113 -4.52 3.33 9.72
CA ARG A 113 -4.18 4.16 8.56
C ARG A 113 -2.93 3.71 7.82
N MET A 114 -2.38 2.57 8.17
CA MET A 114 -1.21 2.02 7.47
C MET A 114 -1.68 1.15 6.31
N ALA A 115 -1.65 1.69 5.10
CA ALA A 115 -2.19 1.09 3.88
C ALA A 115 -1.60 -0.31 3.60
N ASN A 116 -0.29 -0.49 3.77
CA ASN A 116 0.40 -1.75 3.50
C ASN A 116 -0.11 -2.93 4.34
N LEU A 117 -0.66 -2.68 5.55
CA LEU A 117 -1.23 -3.76 6.35
C LEU A 117 -2.45 -4.40 5.68
N TYR A 118 -3.23 -3.59 4.96
CA TYR A 118 -4.38 -4.08 4.21
C TYR A 118 -3.94 -4.85 2.97
N VAL A 119 -2.88 -4.40 2.27
CA VAL A 119 -2.30 -5.16 1.14
C VAL A 119 -1.82 -6.53 1.62
N ASN A 120 -1.08 -6.58 2.72
CA ASN A 120 -0.56 -7.84 3.27
C ASN A 120 -1.70 -8.76 3.74
N ARG A 121 -2.77 -8.21 4.34
CA ARG A 121 -3.94 -9.03 4.72
C ARG A 121 -4.72 -9.49 3.50
N ALA A 122 -4.86 -8.66 2.47
CA ALA A 122 -5.46 -9.05 1.21
C ALA A 122 -4.73 -10.23 0.58
N LEU A 123 -3.41 -10.18 0.54
CA LEU A 123 -2.56 -11.27 0.05
C LEU A 123 -2.75 -12.54 0.88
N THR A 124 -2.73 -12.42 2.19
CA THR A 124 -2.97 -13.53 3.13
C THR A 124 -4.35 -14.16 2.91
N ARG A 125 -5.38 -13.34 2.69
CA ARG A 125 -6.75 -13.80 2.38
C ARG A 125 -6.85 -14.44 1.01
N TYR A 126 -6.13 -13.93 0.03
CA TYR A 126 -6.03 -14.54 -1.29
C TYR A 126 -5.50 -15.97 -1.21
N HIS A 127 -4.42 -16.20 -0.48
CA HIS A 127 -3.86 -17.56 -0.26
C HIS A 127 -4.80 -18.49 0.51
N GLN A 128 -5.79 -17.95 1.21
CA GLN A 128 -6.86 -18.71 1.86
C GLN A 128 -8.11 -18.89 0.99
N ASP A 129 -8.04 -18.50 -0.28
CA ASP A 129 -9.18 -18.51 -1.23
C ASP A 129 -10.33 -17.56 -0.80
N ASN A 130 -10.05 -16.63 0.12
CA ASN A 130 -10.99 -15.60 0.55
C ASN A 130 -10.90 -14.37 -0.36
N LEU A 131 -11.33 -14.54 -1.64
CA LEU A 131 -11.20 -13.53 -2.67
C LEU A 131 -12.00 -12.25 -2.35
N ARG A 132 -13.18 -12.38 -1.71
CA ARG A 132 -13.99 -11.22 -1.29
C ARG A 132 -13.31 -10.41 -0.20
N GLY A 133 -12.73 -11.09 0.79
CA GLY A 133 -11.97 -10.43 1.85
C GLY A 133 -10.73 -9.72 1.31
N ALA A 134 -10.02 -10.36 0.37
CA ALA A 134 -8.87 -9.75 -0.30
C ALA A 134 -9.27 -8.49 -1.09
N MET A 135 -10.36 -8.55 -1.86
CA MET A 135 -10.87 -7.39 -2.60
C MET A 135 -11.19 -6.21 -1.67
N SER A 136 -11.92 -6.48 -0.60
CA SER A 136 -12.27 -5.45 0.41
C SER A 136 -11.05 -4.81 1.05
N ASP A 137 -9.98 -5.57 1.26
CA ASP A 137 -8.74 -5.03 1.84
C ASP A 137 -7.97 -4.17 0.83
N TYR A 138 -7.91 -4.56 -0.46
CA TYR A 138 -7.33 -3.69 -1.48
C TYR A 138 -8.10 -2.38 -1.61
N ASP A 139 -9.44 -2.42 -1.55
CA ASP A 139 -10.28 -1.21 -1.55
C ASP A 139 -9.98 -0.34 -0.33
N ALA A 140 -9.90 -0.93 0.88
CA ALA A 140 -9.54 -0.21 2.09
C ALA A 140 -8.12 0.40 2.03
N CYS A 141 -7.16 -0.30 1.42
CA CYS A 141 -5.84 0.27 1.16
C CYS A 141 -5.92 1.51 0.28
N LEU A 142 -6.69 1.45 -0.81
CA LEU A 142 -6.82 2.54 -1.78
C LEU A 142 -7.66 3.71 -1.26
N ASP A 143 -8.54 3.50 -0.28
CA ASP A 143 -9.21 4.56 0.45
C ASP A 143 -8.23 5.36 1.31
N ILE A 144 -7.19 4.71 1.84
CA ILE A 144 -6.14 5.34 2.64
C ILE A 144 -5.08 5.98 1.75
N GLU A 145 -4.62 5.25 0.75
CA GLU A 145 -3.54 5.59 -0.17
C GLU A 145 -3.96 5.34 -1.62
N PRO A 146 -4.67 6.30 -2.26
CA PRO A 146 -5.23 6.13 -3.60
C PRO A 146 -4.21 5.87 -4.71
N ARG A 147 -2.94 6.11 -4.46
CA ARG A 147 -1.84 5.88 -5.41
C ARG A 147 -0.97 4.69 -5.03
N ASN A 148 -1.47 3.79 -4.18
CA ASN A 148 -0.72 2.59 -3.83
C ASN A 148 -0.61 1.65 -5.03
N TYR A 149 0.61 1.53 -5.56
CA TYR A 149 0.93 0.73 -6.73
C TYR A 149 0.57 -0.75 -6.53
N LEU A 150 0.99 -1.35 -5.41
CA LEU A 150 0.78 -2.77 -5.13
C LEU A 150 -0.71 -3.11 -4.98
N ALA A 151 -1.47 -2.22 -4.34
CA ALA A 151 -2.90 -2.43 -4.20
C ALA A 151 -3.61 -2.43 -5.56
N HIS A 152 -3.32 -1.47 -6.44
CA HIS A 152 -3.87 -1.47 -7.80
C HIS A 152 -3.42 -2.70 -8.60
N TYR A 153 -2.13 -3.03 -8.56
CA TYR A 153 -1.60 -4.16 -9.31
C TYR A 153 -2.26 -5.47 -8.86
N ASN A 154 -2.25 -5.76 -7.57
CA ASN A 154 -2.81 -7.00 -7.03
C ASN A 154 -4.35 -7.05 -7.14
N ARG A 155 -5.04 -5.92 -6.95
CA ARG A 155 -6.50 -5.86 -7.19
C ARG A 155 -6.82 -6.10 -8.65
N GLY A 156 -6.04 -5.56 -9.58
CA GLY A 156 -6.18 -5.82 -11.01
C GLY A 156 -6.03 -7.30 -11.34
N LEU A 157 -5.04 -7.99 -10.77
CA LEU A 157 -4.88 -9.43 -10.94
C LEU A 157 -6.07 -10.21 -10.36
N LEU A 158 -6.54 -9.83 -9.17
CA LEU A 158 -7.67 -10.47 -8.53
C LEU A 158 -8.95 -10.28 -9.34
N ARG A 159 -9.23 -9.06 -9.85
CA ARG A 159 -10.35 -8.74 -10.73
C ARG A 159 -10.31 -9.55 -12.02
N ALA A 160 -9.12 -9.68 -12.62
CA ALA A 160 -8.91 -10.52 -13.79
C ALA A 160 -9.26 -11.99 -13.52
N SER A 161 -8.86 -12.51 -12.36
CA SER A 161 -9.13 -13.90 -11.98
C SER A 161 -10.61 -14.21 -11.75
N VAL A 162 -11.40 -13.21 -11.37
CA VAL A 162 -12.86 -13.36 -11.18
C VAL A 162 -13.69 -12.89 -12.39
N GLY A 163 -13.02 -12.51 -13.49
CA GLY A 163 -13.67 -12.16 -14.75
C GLY A 163 -14.16 -10.71 -14.85
N GLU A 164 -13.69 -9.83 -13.96
CA GLU A 164 -13.99 -8.39 -14.00
C GLU A 164 -13.00 -7.64 -14.90
N ASP A 165 -12.88 -8.07 -16.16
CA ASP A 165 -11.83 -7.64 -17.09
C ASP A 165 -11.73 -6.12 -17.25
N ASN A 166 -12.86 -5.41 -17.34
CA ASN A 166 -12.86 -3.95 -17.50
C ASN A 166 -12.29 -3.23 -16.28
N LEU A 167 -12.67 -3.65 -15.07
CA LEU A 167 -12.16 -3.06 -13.83
C LEU A 167 -10.68 -3.42 -13.61
N ALA A 168 -10.27 -4.62 -14.01
CA ALA A 168 -8.87 -5.01 -14.00
C ALA A 168 -8.02 -4.15 -14.95
N ILE A 169 -8.54 -3.83 -16.14
CA ILE A 169 -7.89 -2.91 -17.09
C ILE A 169 -7.73 -1.52 -16.48
N GLU A 170 -8.72 -1.01 -15.74
CA GLU A 170 -8.62 0.29 -15.06
C GLU A 170 -7.48 0.29 -14.04
N ASP A 171 -7.37 -0.77 -13.22
CA ASP A 171 -6.28 -0.91 -12.25
C ASP A 171 -4.91 -0.98 -12.97
N PHE A 172 -4.77 -1.77 -14.04
CA PHE A 172 -3.53 -1.81 -14.81
C PHE A 172 -3.24 -0.50 -15.56
N ASN A 173 -4.24 0.25 -15.98
CA ASN A 173 -4.05 1.59 -16.55
C ASN A 173 -3.39 2.51 -15.52
N PHE A 174 -3.86 2.46 -14.27
CA PHE A 174 -3.27 3.24 -13.19
C PHE A 174 -1.81 2.83 -12.91
N VAL A 175 -1.54 1.53 -12.84
CA VAL A 175 -0.17 1.02 -12.69
C VAL A 175 0.74 1.55 -13.82
N LEU A 176 0.26 1.53 -15.05
CA LEU A 176 1.02 1.99 -16.23
C LEU A 176 1.09 3.52 -16.36
N GLU A 177 0.23 4.27 -15.67
CA GLU A 177 0.39 5.71 -15.49
C GLU A 177 1.60 6.02 -14.60
N LEU A 178 1.79 5.23 -13.54
CA LEU A 178 2.94 5.38 -12.63
C LEU A 178 4.24 4.82 -13.24
N GLU A 179 4.13 3.65 -13.87
CA GLU A 179 5.25 2.92 -14.48
C GLU A 179 4.93 2.52 -15.93
N PRO A 180 5.10 3.42 -16.89
CA PRO A 180 4.75 3.16 -18.30
C PRO A 180 5.52 1.98 -18.94
N ASP A 181 6.69 1.67 -18.42
CA ASP A 181 7.57 0.60 -18.89
C ASP A 181 7.35 -0.74 -18.14
N ASN A 182 6.34 -0.83 -17.29
CA ASN A 182 6.05 -2.06 -16.56
C ASN A 182 5.52 -3.14 -17.53
N THR A 183 6.43 -3.99 -17.97
CA THR A 183 6.16 -4.99 -19.00
C THR A 183 5.16 -6.06 -18.55
N ILE A 184 5.06 -6.31 -17.24
CA ILE A 184 4.12 -7.28 -16.68
C ILE A 184 2.72 -6.71 -16.71
N ALA A 185 2.55 -5.48 -16.25
CA ALA A 185 1.26 -4.81 -16.29
C ALA A 185 0.78 -4.64 -17.74
N LEU A 186 1.70 -4.30 -18.68
CA LEU A 186 1.40 -4.28 -20.11
C LEU A 186 0.92 -5.65 -20.62
N TYR A 187 1.61 -6.73 -20.26
CA TYR A 187 1.23 -8.06 -20.71
C TYR A 187 -0.10 -8.50 -20.12
N ASN A 188 -0.32 -8.31 -18.83
CA ASN A 188 -1.59 -8.62 -18.16
C ASN A 188 -2.75 -7.81 -18.77
N ARG A 189 -2.56 -6.51 -18.98
CA ARG A 189 -3.56 -5.66 -19.63
C ARG A 189 -3.84 -6.12 -21.06
N ALA A 190 -2.81 -6.53 -21.81
CA ALA A 190 -2.99 -7.02 -23.17
C ALA A 190 -3.87 -8.29 -23.23
N LEU A 191 -3.74 -9.20 -22.26
CA LEU A 191 -4.59 -10.39 -22.18
C LEU A 191 -6.06 -10.00 -21.96
N LEU A 192 -6.30 -9.04 -21.08
CA LEU A 192 -7.64 -8.54 -20.79
C LEU A 192 -8.24 -7.77 -21.98
N LEU A 193 -7.44 -6.95 -22.67
CA LEU A 193 -7.84 -6.25 -23.88
C LEU A 193 -8.23 -7.23 -25.00
N ASP A 194 -7.50 -8.36 -25.12
CA ASP A 194 -7.90 -9.44 -26.06
C ASP A 194 -9.25 -10.06 -25.67
N ASN A 195 -9.49 -10.27 -24.38
CA ASN A 195 -10.74 -10.84 -23.87
C ASN A 195 -11.95 -9.93 -24.18
N ILE A 196 -11.82 -8.62 -23.99
CA ILE A 196 -12.90 -7.65 -24.23
C ILE A 196 -13.02 -7.23 -25.71
N GLY A 197 -12.10 -7.69 -26.59
CA GLY A 197 -12.13 -7.41 -28.02
C GLY A 197 -11.40 -6.14 -28.46
N ASP A 198 -10.69 -5.43 -27.57
CA ASP A 198 -9.76 -4.36 -27.98
C ASP A 198 -8.43 -4.95 -28.47
N TYR A 199 -8.52 -5.59 -29.62
CA TYR A 199 -7.38 -6.26 -30.25
C TYR A 199 -6.24 -5.29 -30.58
N ASN A 200 -6.54 -4.05 -30.95
CA ASN A 200 -5.53 -3.06 -31.27
C ASN A 200 -4.75 -2.62 -30.01
N GLY A 201 -5.44 -2.45 -28.89
CA GLY A 201 -4.82 -2.21 -27.60
C GLY A 201 -3.90 -3.36 -27.20
N ALA A 202 -4.41 -4.59 -27.28
CA ALA A 202 -3.63 -5.80 -26.96
C ALA A 202 -2.36 -5.93 -27.83
N ILE A 203 -2.46 -5.69 -29.15
CA ILE A 203 -1.29 -5.72 -30.05
C ILE A 203 -0.26 -4.65 -29.68
N ARG A 204 -0.70 -3.45 -29.30
CA ARG A 204 0.23 -2.37 -28.86
C ARG A 204 0.99 -2.79 -27.63
N ASP A 205 0.29 -3.25 -26.60
CA ASP A 205 0.89 -3.63 -25.32
C ASP A 205 1.87 -4.81 -25.48
N ILE A 206 1.45 -5.91 -26.15
CA ILE A 206 2.35 -7.03 -26.44
C ILE A 206 3.55 -6.60 -27.28
N SER A 207 3.38 -5.67 -28.19
CA SER A 207 4.49 -5.17 -29.00
C SER A 207 5.50 -4.39 -28.18
N ALA A 208 5.06 -3.64 -27.15
CA ALA A 208 5.94 -2.98 -26.21
C ALA A 208 6.72 -4.02 -25.39
N VAL A 209 6.05 -5.05 -24.86
CA VAL A 209 6.71 -6.16 -24.14
C VAL A 209 7.78 -6.85 -25.00
N ILE A 210 7.44 -7.24 -26.23
CA ILE A 210 8.38 -7.90 -27.16
C ILE A 210 9.56 -7.00 -27.53
N LYS A 211 9.37 -5.69 -27.58
CA LYS A 211 10.45 -4.74 -27.82
C LYS A 211 11.51 -4.77 -26.72
N ASP A 212 11.05 -4.89 -25.48
CA ASP A 212 11.94 -4.94 -24.31
C ASP A 212 12.48 -6.35 -24.06
N TYR A 213 11.68 -7.38 -24.36
CA TYR A 213 12.01 -8.78 -24.24
C TYR A 213 11.85 -9.55 -25.57
N PRO A 214 12.82 -9.42 -26.50
CA PRO A 214 12.73 -10.03 -27.83
C PRO A 214 12.66 -11.57 -27.84
N GLU A 215 12.96 -12.21 -26.72
CA GLU A 215 12.94 -13.67 -26.54
C GLU A 215 11.65 -14.14 -25.85
N PHE A 216 10.73 -13.25 -25.59
CA PHE A 216 9.44 -13.61 -25.01
C PHE A 216 8.53 -14.24 -26.08
N TRP A 217 8.73 -15.55 -26.35
CA TRP A 217 8.08 -16.29 -27.43
C TRP A 217 6.57 -16.39 -27.25
N GLU A 218 6.08 -16.42 -26.00
CA GLU A 218 4.64 -16.40 -25.73
C GLU A 218 4.00 -15.10 -26.23
N GLY A 219 4.67 -13.97 -26.09
CA GLY A 219 4.22 -12.68 -26.62
C GLY A 219 4.03 -12.73 -28.14
N TYR A 220 4.97 -13.33 -28.89
CA TYR A 220 4.80 -13.49 -30.35
C TYR A 220 3.63 -14.41 -30.69
N ARG A 221 3.46 -15.51 -29.95
CA ARG A 221 2.33 -16.43 -30.15
C ARG A 221 0.98 -15.73 -29.93
N ARG A 222 0.86 -15.01 -28.82
CA ARG A 222 -0.35 -14.25 -28.49
C ARG A 222 -0.63 -13.18 -29.53
N ARG A 223 0.39 -12.38 -29.89
CA ARG A 223 0.24 -11.32 -30.88
C ARG A 223 -0.16 -11.87 -32.25
N ALA A 224 0.41 -12.96 -32.71
CA ALA A 224 0.01 -13.62 -33.95
C ALA A 224 -1.46 -14.06 -33.92
N SER A 225 -1.90 -14.67 -32.82
CA SER A 225 -3.30 -15.06 -32.63
C SER A 225 -4.25 -13.86 -32.70
N ILE A 226 -3.92 -12.76 -32.03
CA ILE A 226 -4.73 -11.54 -32.01
C ILE A 226 -4.73 -10.86 -33.39
N ARG A 227 -3.59 -10.82 -34.08
CA ARG A 227 -3.48 -10.29 -35.44
C ARG A 227 -4.39 -11.04 -36.42
N ARG A 228 -4.53 -12.36 -36.30
CA ARG A 228 -5.49 -13.14 -37.10
C ARG A 228 -6.94 -12.72 -36.83
N LYS A 229 -7.29 -12.40 -35.56
CA LYS A 229 -8.64 -11.92 -35.22
C LYS A 229 -9.01 -10.60 -35.92
N VAL A 230 -8.02 -9.72 -36.14
CA VAL A 230 -8.21 -8.43 -36.85
C VAL A 230 -7.94 -8.49 -38.34
N GLY A 231 -7.62 -9.67 -38.89
CA GLY A 231 -7.32 -9.84 -40.32
C GLY A 231 -5.92 -9.43 -40.76
N ASP A 232 -5.00 -9.11 -39.84
CA ASP A 232 -3.58 -8.85 -40.12
C ASP A 232 -2.82 -10.18 -40.31
N THR A 233 -3.09 -10.86 -41.40
CA THR A 233 -2.50 -12.15 -41.73
C THR A 233 -0.99 -12.04 -41.93
N TYR A 234 -0.54 -10.99 -42.60
CA TYR A 234 0.89 -10.76 -42.83
C TYR A 234 1.69 -10.56 -41.51
N GLY A 235 1.12 -9.75 -40.62
CA GLY A 235 1.72 -9.55 -39.29
C GLY A 235 1.75 -10.83 -38.46
N ALA A 236 0.68 -11.65 -38.53
CA ALA A 236 0.60 -12.93 -37.86
C ALA A 236 1.66 -13.93 -38.38
N GLU A 237 1.75 -14.09 -39.72
CA GLU A 237 2.76 -14.96 -40.34
C GLU A 237 4.22 -14.53 -40.00
N ARG A 238 4.45 -13.24 -39.91
CA ARG A 238 5.76 -12.71 -39.51
C ARG A 238 6.12 -13.10 -38.07
N ASP A 239 5.17 -13.05 -37.14
CA ASP A 239 5.40 -13.48 -35.77
C ASP A 239 5.60 -15.00 -35.68
N GLU A 240 4.79 -15.78 -36.42
CA GLU A 240 4.93 -17.24 -36.52
C GLU A 240 6.26 -17.67 -37.13
N PHE A 241 6.73 -16.96 -38.16
CA PHE A 241 8.06 -17.20 -38.73
C PHE A 241 9.18 -16.97 -37.70
N LYS A 242 9.05 -15.93 -36.87
CA LYS A 242 9.99 -15.70 -35.76
C LYS A 242 10.01 -16.87 -34.78
N LEU A 243 8.86 -17.41 -34.42
CA LEU A 243 8.74 -18.59 -33.56
C LEU A 243 9.34 -19.85 -34.19
N LEU A 244 9.12 -20.06 -35.49
CA LEU A 244 9.71 -21.17 -36.22
C LEU A 244 11.23 -21.05 -36.25
N GLN A 245 11.77 -19.86 -36.56
CA GLN A 245 13.20 -19.60 -36.58
C GLN A 245 13.83 -19.87 -35.23
N ALA A 246 13.23 -19.40 -34.12
CA ALA A 246 13.71 -19.65 -32.76
C ALA A 246 13.76 -21.16 -32.43
N ARG A 247 12.74 -21.94 -32.86
CA ARG A 247 12.73 -23.42 -32.68
C ARG A 247 13.83 -24.09 -33.47
N LEU A 248 14.07 -23.67 -34.72
CA LEU A 248 15.13 -24.24 -35.58
C LEU A 248 16.52 -23.89 -35.02
N ASP A 249 16.72 -22.68 -34.54
CA ASP A 249 17.99 -22.29 -33.92
C ASP A 249 18.25 -23.06 -32.62
N ALA A 250 17.23 -23.25 -31.79
CA ALA A 250 17.32 -24.07 -30.59
C ALA A 250 17.65 -25.52 -30.91
N ALA A 251 17.01 -26.12 -31.91
CA ALA A 251 17.29 -27.47 -32.40
C ALA A 251 18.72 -27.65 -32.98
N ALA A 252 19.24 -26.57 -33.58
CA ALA A 252 20.62 -26.48 -34.09
C ALA A 252 21.67 -26.18 -33.01
N GLY A 253 21.28 -26.10 -31.75
CA GLY A 253 22.17 -25.80 -30.62
C GLY A 253 22.77 -24.40 -30.64
N LYS A 254 22.21 -23.46 -31.44
CA LYS A 254 22.65 -22.08 -31.47
C LYS A 254 22.15 -21.38 -30.21
N LYS A 255 23.08 -20.96 -29.34
CA LYS A 255 22.73 -20.07 -28.21
C LYS A 255 22.27 -18.74 -28.77
N GLN A 256 21.03 -18.38 -28.50
CA GLN A 256 20.55 -17.04 -28.81
C GLN A 256 21.23 -16.02 -27.89
N PRO A 257 21.63 -14.84 -28.42
CA PRO A 257 22.23 -13.79 -27.58
C PRO A 257 21.14 -13.23 -26.67
N VAL A 258 21.25 -13.51 -25.37
CA VAL A 258 20.37 -12.93 -24.34
C VAL A 258 20.64 -11.43 -24.30
N ARG A 259 19.79 -10.62 -24.91
CA ARG A 259 19.77 -9.18 -24.70
C ARG A 259 18.92 -8.86 -23.48
N THR A 260 19.52 -8.99 -22.32
CA THR A 260 18.91 -8.48 -21.08
C THR A 260 19.06 -6.96 -21.04
N ARG A 261 17.93 -6.25 -20.89
CA ARG A 261 17.94 -4.83 -20.58
C ARG A 261 18.56 -4.66 -19.18
N LYS A 262 19.57 -3.82 -19.05
CA LYS A 262 20.35 -3.63 -17.82
C LYS A 262 19.57 -3.08 -16.59
N LYS A 263 18.24 -2.94 -16.64
CA LYS A 263 17.44 -2.29 -15.60
C LYS A 263 16.47 -3.21 -14.85
N SER A 264 16.28 -4.46 -15.27
CA SER A 264 15.42 -5.40 -14.54
C SER A 264 16.20 -6.69 -14.34
N GLU A 265 16.59 -6.98 -13.12
CA GLU A 265 17.20 -8.25 -12.72
C GLU A 265 16.17 -9.40 -12.63
N LYS A 266 14.89 -9.09 -12.75
CA LYS A 266 13.80 -10.06 -12.68
C LYS A 266 13.52 -10.69 -14.04
N ARG A 267 13.39 -12.01 -14.08
CA ARG A 267 12.96 -12.74 -15.28
C ARG A 267 11.46 -12.61 -15.46
N ILE A 268 11.00 -12.54 -16.72
CA ILE A 268 9.56 -12.48 -17.02
C ILE A 268 8.79 -13.69 -16.47
N GLU A 269 9.49 -14.84 -16.33
CA GLU A 269 8.94 -16.06 -15.74
C GLU A 269 8.69 -15.94 -14.24
N ASP A 270 9.46 -15.09 -13.52
CA ASP A 270 9.28 -14.82 -12.10
C ASP A 270 8.02 -13.98 -11.85
N TYR A 271 7.43 -13.43 -12.90
CA TYR A 271 6.23 -12.61 -12.87
C TYR A 271 4.94 -13.37 -13.26
N ALA A 272 5.04 -14.66 -13.46
CA ALA A 272 3.87 -15.52 -13.67
C ALA A 272 3.09 -15.79 -12.37
N ALA A 273 3.59 -15.32 -11.22
CA ALA A 273 2.84 -15.33 -9.98
C ALA A 273 1.65 -14.37 -10.09
N LEU A 274 0.45 -14.87 -9.84
CA LEU A 274 -0.80 -14.11 -9.87
C LEU A 274 -0.86 -13.00 -8.82
N VAL A 275 0.02 -13.04 -7.83
CA VAL A 275 0.06 -12.10 -6.71
C VAL A 275 1.52 -11.80 -6.38
N GLU A 276 1.91 -10.53 -6.37
CA GLU A 276 3.23 -10.10 -5.94
C GLU A 276 3.20 -9.91 -4.41
N GLU A 277 4.03 -10.66 -3.67
CA GLU A 277 4.21 -10.43 -2.24
C GLU A 277 4.91 -9.07 -2.03
N ASP A 278 4.43 -8.29 -1.07
CA ASP A 278 5.06 -7.04 -0.64
C ASP A 278 6.34 -7.34 0.15
N THR A 279 7.26 -8.06 -0.47
CA THR A 279 8.61 -8.31 0.05
C THR A 279 9.60 -7.22 -0.35
N HIS A 280 9.18 -6.33 -1.24
CA HIS A 280 9.93 -5.14 -1.57
C HIS A 280 9.56 -4.03 -0.58
N GLU A 281 10.37 -3.91 0.47
CA GLU A 281 10.79 -2.57 0.80
C GLU A 281 11.39 -2.02 -0.52
N GLU A 282 10.55 -1.36 -1.33
CA GLU A 282 11.11 -0.46 -2.31
C GLU A 282 12.14 0.33 -1.53
N GLU A 283 13.42 0.20 -1.92
CA GLU A 283 14.30 1.33 -1.81
C GLU A 283 13.57 2.43 -2.58
N ASN A 284 12.55 3.00 -1.95
CA ASN A 284 12.11 4.31 -2.24
C ASN A 284 13.37 5.13 -2.00
N GLU A 285 14.24 5.19 -3.00
CA GLU A 285 14.93 6.43 -3.26
C GLU A 285 13.81 7.44 -3.42
N TYR A 286 13.22 7.81 -2.28
CA TYR A 286 12.70 9.13 -2.15
C TYR A 286 13.90 10.00 -2.48
N VAL A 287 14.05 10.32 -3.75
CA VAL A 287 14.70 11.54 -4.18
C VAL A 287 13.77 12.63 -3.65
N SER A 288 13.75 12.71 -2.34
CA SER A 288 13.14 13.78 -1.61
C SER A 288 14.03 14.96 -1.94
N GLU A 289 13.57 15.79 -2.88
CA GLU A 289 14.08 17.16 -3.05
C GLU A 289 14.06 17.93 -1.71
N TYR A 290 13.55 17.32 -0.66
CA TYR A 290 13.38 17.82 0.71
C TYR A 290 14.42 17.31 1.70
N ARG A 291 15.39 16.46 1.30
CA ARG A 291 16.52 16.09 2.15
C ARG A 291 17.33 17.33 2.48
N GLY A 292 17.22 17.80 3.71
CA GLY A 292 18.02 18.90 4.27
C GLY A 292 17.42 20.30 4.19
N LYS A 293 16.23 20.48 3.65
CA LYS A 293 15.50 21.76 3.79
C LYS A 293 14.64 21.68 5.06
N VAL A 294 15.05 22.44 6.09
CA VAL A 294 14.15 22.77 7.19
C VAL A 294 12.88 23.35 6.56
N GLN A 295 11.79 22.60 6.63
CA GLN A 295 10.52 23.10 6.11
C GLN A 295 10.00 24.15 7.06
N ASN A 296 10.43 25.40 6.88
CA ASN A 296 9.76 26.58 7.40
C ASN A 296 8.53 26.92 6.53
N ARG A 297 7.79 25.94 6.08
CA ARG A 297 6.42 26.13 5.69
C ARG A 297 5.62 25.96 6.97
N GLN A 298 5.22 27.10 7.54
CA GLN A 298 3.95 27.18 8.23
C GLN A 298 2.92 26.76 7.16
N ALA A 299 2.71 25.45 7.03
CA ALA A 299 1.49 24.95 6.46
C ALA A 299 0.43 25.53 7.41
N GLU A 300 -0.33 26.51 6.95
CA GLU A 300 -1.62 26.80 7.55
C GLU A 300 -2.46 25.55 7.35
N LEU A 301 -2.22 24.55 8.19
CA LEU A 301 -3.14 23.47 8.42
C LEU A 301 -4.37 24.16 8.99
N ARG A 302 -5.32 24.48 8.14
CA ARG A 302 -6.69 24.76 8.58
C ARG A 302 -7.25 23.40 8.95
N PRO A 303 -7.31 23.04 10.23
CA PRO A 303 -7.95 21.81 10.63
C PRO A 303 -9.40 21.92 10.17
N GLN A 304 -9.82 21.03 9.28
CA GLN A 304 -11.24 20.91 8.99
C GLN A 304 -11.90 20.38 10.26
N PRO A 305 -12.90 21.07 10.79
CA PRO A 305 -13.58 20.63 11.99
C PRO A 305 -14.26 19.30 11.69
N ILE A 306 -13.89 18.27 12.45
CA ILE A 306 -14.58 17.00 12.43
C ILE A 306 -15.79 17.13 13.35
N TYR A 307 -16.98 17.25 12.75
CA TYR A 307 -18.23 17.22 13.51
C TYR A 307 -18.67 15.79 13.73
N SER A 308 -19.12 15.49 14.94
CA SER A 308 -19.80 14.25 15.28
C SER A 308 -21.24 14.52 15.70
N LEU A 309 -22.17 13.69 15.25
CA LEU A 309 -23.54 13.66 15.75
C LEU A 309 -23.59 12.89 17.05
N ALA A 310 -24.17 13.49 18.09
CA ALA A 310 -24.35 12.88 19.39
C ALA A 310 -25.83 12.91 19.82
N TYR A 311 -26.29 11.86 20.51
CA TYR A 311 -27.65 11.77 21.04
C TYR A 311 -27.80 12.40 22.43
N TYR A 312 -26.72 12.86 23.02
CA TYR A 312 -26.74 13.45 24.36
C TYR A 312 -25.99 14.78 24.36
N LYS A 313 -26.55 15.72 25.10
CA LYS A 313 -25.89 16.98 25.37
C LYS A 313 -24.81 16.75 26.40
N LYS A 314 -23.55 16.80 26.03
CA LYS A 314 -22.46 16.74 26.99
C LYS A 314 -22.26 18.14 27.56
N GLU A 315 -22.83 18.41 28.69
CA GLU A 315 -22.56 19.62 29.46
C GLU A 315 -21.21 19.46 30.15
N SER A 316 -20.21 20.18 29.68
CA SER A 316 -19.04 20.47 30.49
C SER A 316 -19.27 21.83 31.12
N GLU A 317 -19.02 21.94 32.40
CA GLU A 317 -19.26 23.17 33.17
C GLU A 317 -18.46 24.38 32.65
N THR A 318 -17.55 24.19 31.72
CA THR A 318 -16.64 25.22 31.21
C THR A 318 -16.79 25.53 29.73
N ASN A 319 -17.43 24.68 28.89
CA ASN A 319 -17.62 24.97 27.45
C ASN A 319 -18.72 24.12 26.82
N PRO A 320 -19.79 24.69 26.26
CA PRO A 320 -20.76 23.98 25.45
C PRO A 320 -20.18 23.72 24.05
N TYR A 321 -19.74 22.51 23.78
CA TYR A 321 -19.25 22.06 22.47
C TYR A 321 -20.39 21.71 21.49
N ILE A 322 -21.43 22.53 21.45
CA ILE A 322 -22.55 22.30 20.55
C ILE A 322 -22.46 23.32 19.44
N ALA A 323 -22.29 22.83 18.21
CA ALA A 323 -22.39 23.65 17.03
C ALA A 323 -23.87 23.78 16.63
N TYR A 324 -24.28 25.00 16.27
CA TYR A 324 -25.62 25.25 15.77
C TYR A 324 -25.75 24.75 14.33
N CYS A 325 -26.82 24.00 14.03
CA CYS A 325 -27.21 23.57 12.69
C CYS A 325 -28.71 23.77 12.54
N SER A 326 -29.12 24.65 11.65
CA SER A 326 -30.54 25.02 11.47
C SER A 326 -31.40 23.86 11.00
N GLU A 327 -30.83 22.94 10.17
CA GLU A 327 -31.50 21.75 9.67
C GLU A 327 -31.70 20.74 10.80
N LEU A 328 -30.72 20.56 11.65
CA LEU A 328 -30.79 19.67 12.81
C LEU A 328 -31.79 20.17 13.83
N GLU A 329 -31.89 21.47 14.05
CA GLU A 329 -32.94 22.08 14.89
C GLU A 329 -34.34 21.87 14.33
N LYS A 330 -34.52 22.02 13.01
CA LYS A 330 -35.80 21.73 12.35
C LYS A 330 -36.20 20.27 12.50
N LEU A 331 -35.25 19.33 12.34
CA LEU A 331 -35.49 17.90 12.53
C LEU A 331 -35.84 17.57 13.98
N ASN A 332 -35.13 18.18 14.93
CA ASN A 332 -35.43 18.00 16.37
C ASN A 332 -36.78 18.60 16.75
N ALA A 333 -37.11 19.79 16.23
CA ALA A 333 -38.39 20.46 16.47
C ALA A 333 -39.58 19.75 15.83
N ALA A 334 -39.36 19.06 14.69
CA ALA A 334 -40.38 18.25 14.03
C ALA A 334 -40.62 16.91 14.73
N HIS A 335 -39.90 16.59 15.80
CA HIS A 335 -39.93 15.27 16.47
C HIS A 335 -39.80 14.08 15.51
N ALA A 336 -39.09 14.29 14.40
CA ALA A 336 -38.90 13.28 13.37
C ALA A 336 -37.99 12.12 13.83
N LEU A 337 -37.27 12.31 14.93
CA LEU A 337 -36.35 11.31 15.50
C LEU A 337 -36.74 11.00 16.95
N PRO A 338 -36.55 9.74 17.42
CA PRO A 338 -36.89 9.31 18.78
C PRO A 338 -36.03 9.98 19.86
N GLN A 339 -34.91 10.58 19.50
CA GLN A 339 -33.99 11.28 20.41
C GLN A 339 -33.49 12.55 19.77
N GLN A 340 -33.20 13.57 20.58
CA GLN A 340 -32.60 14.82 20.11
C GLN A 340 -31.15 14.58 19.67
N LEU A 341 -30.79 15.07 18.48
CA LEU A 341 -29.44 15.03 17.96
C LEU A 341 -28.74 16.38 18.13
N TYR A 342 -27.47 16.33 18.46
CA TYR A 342 -26.59 17.48 18.64
C TYR A 342 -25.37 17.33 17.76
N LEU A 343 -24.94 18.44 17.14
CA LEU A 343 -23.68 18.51 16.42
C LEU A 343 -22.59 18.95 17.42
N THR A 344 -21.59 18.10 17.63
CA THR A 344 -20.53 18.38 18.60
C THR A 344 -19.18 18.48 17.91
N ASP A 345 -18.40 19.51 18.27
CA ASP A 345 -16.99 19.67 17.94
C ASP A 345 -16.16 19.45 19.22
N ARG A 346 -15.15 18.63 19.16
CA ARG A 346 -14.38 18.26 20.36
C ARG A 346 -13.33 19.30 20.79
N GLU A 347 -13.03 20.30 19.96
CA GLU A 347 -11.76 21.00 20.14
C GLU A 347 -11.79 22.47 20.58
N ALA A 348 -12.86 23.23 20.46
CA ALA A 348 -12.95 24.58 21.04
C ALA A 348 -14.34 25.24 20.92
N PRO A 349 -14.69 26.20 21.79
CA PRO A 349 -15.87 27.01 21.61
C PRO A 349 -15.73 27.88 20.36
N LEU A 350 -16.68 27.73 19.44
CA LEU A 350 -16.72 28.51 18.22
C LEU A 350 -17.26 29.92 18.51
N THR A 351 -16.62 30.93 17.94
CA THR A 351 -17.20 32.24 17.89
C THR A 351 -18.39 32.27 16.92
N GLU A 352 -19.35 33.18 17.12
CA GLU A 352 -20.55 33.32 16.29
C GLU A 352 -20.23 33.39 14.79
N LYS A 353 -19.21 34.14 14.40
CA LYS A 353 -18.70 34.21 13.02
C LYS A 353 -18.11 32.90 12.48
N GLN A 354 -17.51 32.09 13.35
CA GLN A 354 -16.98 30.77 12.97
C GLN A 354 -18.12 29.78 12.82
N THR A 355 -19.17 29.88 13.58
CA THR A 355 -20.39 29.10 13.48
C THR A 355 -21.12 29.36 12.17
N GLU A 356 -21.31 30.61 11.77
CA GLU A 356 -21.92 30.98 10.48
C GLU A 356 -21.11 30.47 9.27
N LYS A 357 -19.80 30.59 9.32
CA LYS A 357 -18.93 30.15 8.23
C LYS A 357 -18.88 28.62 8.11
N ARG A 358 -19.08 27.89 9.21
CA ARG A 358 -19.15 26.43 9.27
C ARG A 358 -20.53 25.89 8.90
N GLN A 359 -21.62 26.63 9.15
CA GLN A 359 -22.96 26.31 8.66
C GLN A 359 -23.00 26.23 7.13
N ALA A 360 -22.37 27.17 6.43
CA ALA A 360 -22.31 27.14 4.97
C ALA A 360 -21.64 25.89 4.41
N SER A 361 -20.64 25.34 5.09
CA SER A 361 -19.95 24.12 4.64
C SER A 361 -20.69 22.82 4.98
N VAL A 362 -21.52 22.82 6.02
CA VAL A 362 -22.37 21.66 6.37
C VAL A 362 -23.60 21.58 5.45
N VAL A 363 -24.19 22.72 5.10
CA VAL A 363 -25.29 22.80 4.13
C VAL A 363 -24.82 22.35 2.75
N ASP A 364 -23.60 22.70 2.33
CA ASP A 364 -23.02 22.25 1.05
C ASP A 364 -22.79 20.74 0.99
N LEU A 365 -22.50 20.12 2.12
CA LEU A 365 -22.36 18.65 2.25
C LEU A 365 -23.72 17.94 2.22
N THR A 366 -24.75 18.49 2.86
CA THR A 366 -26.11 17.93 2.86
C THR A 366 -26.76 18.05 1.48
N GLN A 367 -26.60 19.19 0.78
CA GLN A 367 -27.08 19.34 -0.59
C GLN A 367 -26.42 18.37 -1.56
N LYS A 368 -25.12 18.08 -1.42
CA LYS A 368 -24.42 17.07 -2.25
C LYS A 368 -24.87 15.63 -1.98
N ILE A 369 -25.44 15.35 -0.81
CA ILE A 369 -26.00 14.02 -0.50
C ILE A 369 -27.41 13.87 -1.10
N GLU A 370 -28.19 14.95 -1.15
CA GLU A 370 -29.53 14.95 -1.74
C GLU A 370 -29.54 15.00 -3.28
N GLU A 371 -28.45 15.45 -3.91
CA GLU A 371 -28.31 15.52 -5.38
C GLU A 371 -27.80 14.24 -6.04
N LYS A 372 -27.61 13.15 -5.30
CA LYS A 372 -27.35 11.83 -5.90
C LYS A 372 -28.68 11.12 -6.15
N PRO A 373 -29.16 11.04 -7.42
CA PRO A 373 -30.28 10.17 -7.73
C PRO A 373 -29.86 8.70 -7.59
N ASP A 374 -30.83 7.88 -7.18
CA ASP A 374 -30.80 6.42 -7.08
C ASP A 374 -30.22 5.70 -8.32
#